data_ef2c6f9f5390351e1c7b4015cbc18e30
#
_entry.id   ef2c6f9f5390351e1c7b4015cbc18e30
#
_cell.length_a   1.000
_cell.length_b   1.000
_cell.length_c   1.000
_cell.angle_alpha   90.00
_cell.angle_beta   90.00
_cell.angle_gamma   90.00
#
_symmetry.space_group_name_H-M   'P 1'
#
loop_
_entity.id
_entity.type
_entity.pdbx_description
1 polymer ?
#
loop_
_entity_poly.entity_id
_entity_poly.type
_entity_poly.pdbx_seq_one_letter_code
_entity_poly.pdbx_strand_id
1 'polypeptide(L)'
;RAGHMRHHAYTNDPERDPDHFTDGKLSELPKKFYGITMLYSFLPFFALIKPCRVLLPEQFRQVLNSSQSSKSEGKSQLRFWLVSTAALVICFATGNGLLALMLWWLPSRIQLLWLIFIFAWYPHHPASETSRYRHTRVAVFRGSGLLIRGHDHHAMHHLFPRVPHYRLKALWRELSAEMVQRGVRAEGNALHATGPVIW
;
A
#
# COMPACT_ATOMS: atom_id res chain seq x y z
N ARG A 1 -4.07 -2.41 9.96
CA ARG A 1 -5.55 -2.30 9.80
C ARG A 1 -6.02 -0.84 9.93
N ALA A 2 -5.64 -0.13 11.01
CA ALA A 2 -6.09 1.25 11.23
C ALA A 2 -5.66 2.20 10.10
N GLY A 3 -4.41 2.14 9.63
CA GLY A 3 -3.93 2.92 8.50
C GLY A 3 -4.73 2.67 7.23
N HIS A 4 -4.99 1.41 6.90
CA HIS A 4 -5.77 1.03 5.72
C HIS A 4 -7.23 1.53 5.79
N MET A 5 -7.88 1.45 6.96
CA MET A 5 -9.23 2.02 7.12
C MET A 5 -9.24 3.54 6.99
N ARG A 6 -8.16 4.21 7.45
CA ARG A 6 -7.99 5.64 7.28
C ARG A 6 -7.77 6.01 5.80
N HIS A 7 -6.95 5.22 5.09
CA HIS A 7 -6.76 5.36 3.64
C HIS A 7 -8.09 5.29 2.89
N HIS A 8 -8.94 4.29 3.15
CA HIS A 8 -10.27 4.22 2.54
C HIS A 8 -11.18 5.42 2.84
N ALA A 9 -11.03 6.01 4.03
CA ALA A 9 -11.84 7.18 4.44
C ALA A 9 -11.36 8.48 3.79
N TYR A 10 -10.09 8.59 3.46
CA TYR A 10 -9.45 9.82 2.99
C TYR A 10 -8.59 9.63 1.75
N THR A 11 -8.94 8.67 0.92
CA THR A 11 -8.19 8.29 -0.28
C THR A 11 -7.75 9.49 -1.11
N ASN A 12 -6.44 9.57 -1.40
CA ASN A 12 -5.76 10.64 -2.14
C ASN A 12 -5.80 12.03 -1.48
N ASP A 13 -6.24 12.16 -0.23
CA ASP A 13 -6.16 13.43 0.49
C ASP A 13 -4.71 13.64 0.96
N PRO A 14 -4.03 14.73 0.54
CA PRO A 14 -2.60 14.92 0.83
C PRO A 14 -2.27 15.06 2.31
N GLU A 15 -3.23 15.44 3.15
CA GLU A 15 -3.01 15.66 4.59
C GLU A 15 -3.46 14.46 5.43
N ARG A 16 -4.47 13.71 4.98
CA ARG A 16 -5.15 12.71 5.80
C ARG A 16 -4.95 11.27 5.34
N ASP A 17 -4.62 11.06 4.06
CA ASP A 17 -4.36 9.73 3.53
C ASP A 17 -2.93 9.27 3.88
N PRO A 18 -2.76 8.22 4.69
CA PRO A 18 -1.43 7.71 5.03
C PRO A 18 -0.66 7.16 3.83
N ASP A 19 -1.33 6.83 2.73
CA ASP A 19 -0.71 6.25 1.53
C ASP A 19 -0.44 7.29 0.43
N HIS A 20 -0.83 8.56 0.63
CA HIS A 20 -0.64 9.65 -0.35
C HIS A 20 0.85 9.93 -0.68
N PHE A 21 1.78 9.53 0.18
CA PHE A 21 3.21 9.68 -0.08
C PHE A 21 3.69 8.91 -1.34
N THR A 22 2.88 8.02 -1.89
CA THR A 22 3.18 7.28 -3.13
C THR A 22 2.71 8.00 -4.38
N ASP A 23 2.15 9.20 -4.29
CA ASP A 23 1.77 10.02 -5.45
C ASP A 23 2.97 10.34 -6.35
N GLY A 24 2.69 10.87 -7.55
CA GLY A 24 3.71 11.34 -8.48
C GLY A 24 4.04 10.36 -9.61
N LYS A 25 5.03 10.71 -10.40
CA LYS A 25 5.41 9.96 -11.61
C LYS A 25 6.17 8.67 -11.26
N LEU A 26 6.06 7.68 -12.12
CA LEU A 26 6.81 6.42 -11.99
C LEU A 26 8.32 6.63 -11.80
N SER A 27 8.92 7.63 -12.47
CA SER A 27 10.34 7.96 -12.35
C SER A 27 10.77 8.47 -10.97
N GLU A 28 9.82 8.95 -10.16
CA GLU A 28 10.07 9.47 -8.80
C GLU A 28 9.99 8.38 -7.74
N LEU A 29 9.32 7.28 -8.04
CA LEU A 29 9.08 6.19 -7.10
C LEU A 29 10.36 5.58 -6.50
N PRO A 30 11.48 5.39 -7.23
CA PRO A 30 12.69 4.79 -6.64
C PRO A 30 13.20 5.56 -5.43
N LYS A 31 13.20 6.90 -5.46
CA LYS A 31 13.61 7.76 -4.34
C LYS A 31 12.61 7.69 -3.19
N LYS A 32 11.32 7.78 -3.51
CA LYS A 32 10.23 7.65 -2.51
C LYS A 32 10.27 6.27 -1.86
N PHE A 33 10.46 5.21 -2.64
CA PHE A 33 10.54 3.83 -2.13
C PHE A 33 11.72 3.61 -1.20
N TYR A 34 12.87 4.19 -1.49
CA TYR A 34 14.01 4.13 -0.57
C TYR A 34 13.65 4.75 0.79
N GLY A 35 13.12 5.97 0.79
CA GLY A 35 12.67 6.65 2.01
C GLY A 35 11.61 5.84 2.78
N ILE A 36 10.63 5.27 2.07
CA ILE A 36 9.60 4.42 2.65
C ILE A 36 10.19 3.15 3.26
N THR A 37 11.10 2.48 2.56
CA THR A 37 11.74 1.25 3.06
C THR A 37 12.49 1.53 4.35
N MET A 38 13.20 2.66 4.44
CA MET A 38 13.85 3.12 5.65
C MET A 38 12.82 3.41 6.75
N LEU A 39 11.77 4.17 6.44
CA LEU A 39 10.71 4.48 7.39
C LEU A 39 10.06 3.22 7.98
N TYR A 40 9.62 2.29 7.14
CA TYR A 40 8.98 1.05 7.61
C TYR A 40 9.94 0.14 8.39
N SER A 41 11.24 0.19 8.09
CA SER A 41 12.24 -0.56 8.86
C SER A 41 12.38 -0.05 10.30
N PHE A 42 12.16 1.26 10.52
CA PHE A 42 12.30 1.90 11.83
C PHE A 42 10.96 2.31 12.46
N LEU A 43 9.83 2.07 11.79
CA LEU A 43 8.50 2.46 12.28
C LEU A 43 8.20 1.96 13.72
N PRO A 44 8.55 0.73 14.13
CA PRO A 44 8.33 0.27 15.50
C PRO A 44 9.11 1.09 16.53
N PHE A 45 10.32 1.55 16.19
CA PHE A 45 11.10 2.44 17.05
C PHE A 45 10.39 3.77 17.27
N PHE A 46 9.91 4.42 16.20
CA PHE A 46 9.13 5.66 16.29
C PHE A 46 7.80 5.48 17.04
N ALA A 47 7.17 4.32 16.91
CA ALA A 47 5.95 4.02 17.62
C ALA A 47 6.16 3.93 19.14
N LEU A 48 7.32 3.43 19.59
CA LEU A 48 7.68 3.27 21.00
C LEU A 48 8.18 4.57 21.63
N ILE A 49 9.06 5.29 20.94
CA ILE A 49 9.70 6.49 21.47
C ILE A 49 8.87 7.70 21.04
N LYS A 50 7.90 8.08 21.88
CA LYS A 50 6.97 9.19 21.60
C LYS A 50 7.64 10.48 21.12
N PRO A 51 8.73 10.98 21.71
CA PRO A 51 9.42 12.19 21.22
C PRO A 51 9.91 12.08 19.77
N CYS A 52 10.28 10.86 19.32
CA CYS A 52 10.79 10.66 17.95
C CYS A 52 9.67 10.70 16.89
N ARG A 53 8.39 10.67 17.30
CA ARG A 53 7.25 10.74 16.36
C ARG A 53 7.20 12.05 15.60
N VAL A 54 7.81 13.11 16.10
CA VAL A 54 7.91 14.39 15.41
C VAL A 54 8.66 14.29 14.08
N LEU A 55 9.54 13.29 13.94
CA LEU A 55 10.31 13.02 12.72
C LEU A 55 9.48 12.32 11.64
N LEU A 56 8.30 11.82 11.97
CA LEU A 56 7.40 11.17 11.02
C LEU A 56 6.57 12.20 10.26
N PRO A 57 6.26 11.94 8.98
CA PRO A 57 5.24 12.69 8.26
C PRO A 57 3.90 12.73 9.02
N GLU A 58 3.14 13.81 8.85
CA GLU A 58 1.91 14.04 9.60
C GLU A 58 0.89 12.90 9.48
N GLN A 59 0.74 12.34 8.28
CA GLN A 59 -0.17 11.23 8.01
C GLN A 59 0.10 10.02 8.93
N PHE A 60 1.38 9.67 9.11
CA PHE A 60 1.80 8.58 10.00
C PHE A 60 1.60 8.92 11.48
N ARG A 61 1.87 10.17 11.87
CA ARG A 61 1.62 10.63 13.25
C ARG A 61 0.14 10.52 13.60
N GLN A 62 -0.74 10.92 12.69
CA GLN A 62 -2.18 10.83 12.87
C GLN A 62 -2.65 9.37 13.01
N VAL A 63 -2.11 8.43 12.22
CA VAL A 63 -2.41 7.00 12.35
C VAL A 63 -1.96 6.48 13.72
N LEU A 64 -0.75 6.82 14.17
CA LEU A 64 -0.21 6.36 15.45
C LEU A 64 -0.95 6.96 16.66
N ASN A 65 -1.51 8.16 16.51
CA ASN A 65 -2.25 8.85 17.56
C ASN A 65 -3.76 8.52 17.53
N SER A 66 -4.26 7.88 16.48
CA SER A 66 -5.68 7.52 16.39
C SER A 66 -6.05 6.44 17.38
N SER A 67 -7.24 6.58 18.00
CA SER A 67 -7.81 5.57 18.91
C SER A 67 -8.09 4.21 18.24
N GLN A 68 -8.10 4.18 16.90
CA GLN A 68 -8.29 2.97 16.10
C GLN A 68 -7.02 2.11 16.00
N SER A 69 -5.84 2.65 16.35
CA SER A 69 -4.63 1.85 16.46
C SER A 69 -4.74 0.96 17.69
N SER A 70 -5.03 -0.32 17.49
CA SER A 70 -5.18 -1.21 18.64
C SER A 70 -3.81 -1.40 19.33
N LYS A 71 -3.77 -1.31 20.66
CA LYS A 71 -2.58 -1.62 21.47
C LYS A 71 -2.01 -3.02 21.13
N SER A 72 -2.86 -3.93 20.68
CA SER A 72 -2.53 -5.27 20.23
C SER A 72 -1.71 -5.27 18.94
N GLU A 73 -2.08 -4.44 17.95
CA GLU A 73 -1.33 -4.33 16.68
C GLU A 73 0.08 -3.78 16.93
N GLY A 74 0.22 -2.75 17.75
CA GLY A 74 1.52 -2.18 18.12
C GLY A 74 2.42 -3.18 18.85
N LYS A 75 1.87 -3.95 19.79
CA LYS A 75 2.62 -5.02 20.49
C LYS A 75 3.06 -6.14 19.55
N SER A 76 2.19 -6.54 18.61
CA SER A 76 2.51 -7.58 17.64
C SER A 76 3.63 -7.13 16.68
N GLN A 77 3.56 -5.90 16.19
CA GLN A 77 4.62 -5.32 15.33
C GLN A 77 5.95 -5.21 16.08
N LEU A 78 5.92 -4.77 17.35
CA LEU A 78 7.12 -4.71 18.18
C LEU A 78 7.74 -6.08 18.38
N ARG A 79 6.94 -7.10 18.72
CA ARG A 79 7.45 -8.48 18.86
C ARG A 79 8.10 -8.97 17.59
N PHE A 80 7.43 -8.77 16.45
CA PHE A 80 7.98 -9.16 15.15
C PHE A 80 9.33 -8.45 14.88
N TRP A 81 9.42 -7.16 15.16
CA TRP A 81 10.64 -6.39 14.98
C TRP A 81 11.77 -6.88 15.88
N LEU A 82 11.50 -7.09 17.17
CA LEU A 82 12.48 -7.61 18.14
C LEU A 82 12.99 -8.99 17.74
N VAL A 83 12.09 -9.92 17.39
CA VAL A 83 12.45 -11.28 16.98
C VAL A 83 13.27 -11.25 15.68
N SER A 84 12.83 -10.45 14.70
CA SER A 84 13.55 -10.32 13.42
C SER A 84 14.93 -9.72 13.60
N THR A 85 15.08 -8.71 14.44
CA THR A 85 16.36 -8.08 14.73
C THR A 85 17.28 -9.05 15.49
N ALA A 86 16.77 -9.74 16.51
CA ALA A 86 17.54 -10.74 17.26
C ALA A 86 18.01 -11.88 16.35
N ALA A 87 17.12 -12.40 15.49
CA ALA A 87 17.47 -13.43 14.51
C ALA A 87 18.61 -12.97 13.58
N LEU A 88 18.52 -11.74 13.07
CA LEU A 88 19.58 -11.17 12.22
C LEU A 88 20.90 -11.03 12.97
N VAL A 89 20.88 -10.52 14.20
CA VAL A 89 22.08 -10.40 15.06
C VAL A 89 22.71 -11.78 15.30
N ILE A 90 21.91 -12.80 15.61
CA ILE A 90 22.39 -14.18 15.79
C ILE A 90 23.03 -14.70 14.50
N CYS A 91 22.41 -14.48 13.33
CA CYS A 91 22.99 -14.89 12.05
C CYS A 91 24.35 -14.24 11.81
N PHE A 92 24.52 -12.94 12.14
CA PHE A 92 25.81 -12.28 12.04
C PHE A 92 26.83 -12.86 13.03
N ALA A 93 26.43 -13.08 14.28
CA ALA A 93 27.31 -13.64 15.31
C ALA A 93 27.78 -15.08 15.01
N THR A 94 26.95 -15.85 14.28
CA THR A 94 27.27 -17.24 13.87
C THR A 94 27.93 -17.33 12.48
N GLY A 95 28.33 -16.22 11.86
CA GLY A 95 28.96 -16.20 10.54
C GLY A 95 28.00 -16.35 9.35
N ASN A 96 26.67 -16.46 9.59
CA ASN A 96 25.67 -16.61 8.56
C ASN A 96 24.99 -15.29 8.14
N GLY A 97 25.55 -14.15 8.53
CA GLY A 97 24.98 -12.83 8.32
C GLY A 97 24.71 -12.51 6.83
N LEU A 98 25.66 -12.84 5.95
CA LEU A 98 25.49 -12.61 4.51
C LEU A 98 24.35 -13.45 3.93
N LEU A 99 24.21 -14.71 4.32
CA LEU A 99 23.10 -15.57 3.92
C LEU A 99 21.77 -14.98 4.40
N ALA A 100 21.68 -14.53 5.64
CA ALA A 100 20.48 -13.91 6.18
C ALA A 100 20.10 -12.63 5.42
N LEU A 101 21.09 -11.80 5.04
CA LEU A 101 20.86 -10.63 4.21
C LEU A 101 20.32 -11.01 2.82
N MET A 102 20.95 -11.97 2.15
CA MET A 102 20.60 -12.33 0.77
C MET A 102 19.30 -13.12 0.66
N LEU A 103 19.04 -14.05 1.58
CA LEU A 103 17.88 -14.97 1.48
C LEU A 103 16.64 -14.47 2.23
N TRP A 104 16.79 -13.56 3.15
CA TRP A 104 15.67 -13.08 3.95
C TRP A 104 15.49 -11.56 3.91
N TRP A 105 16.50 -10.79 4.34
CA TRP A 105 16.33 -9.33 4.48
C TRP A 105 16.12 -8.64 3.13
N LEU A 106 16.97 -8.85 2.15
CA LEU A 106 16.88 -8.25 0.83
C LEU A 106 15.59 -8.64 0.07
N PRO A 107 15.22 -9.94 -0.01
CA PRO A 107 13.95 -10.31 -0.63
C PRO A 107 12.73 -9.68 0.05
N SER A 108 12.77 -9.55 1.39
CA SER A 108 11.67 -8.91 2.11
C SER A 108 11.53 -7.41 1.78
N ARG A 109 12.64 -6.71 1.49
CA ARG A 109 12.61 -5.30 1.06
C ARG A 109 12.09 -5.17 -0.37
N ILE A 110 12.55 -6.01 -1.28
CA ILE A 110 12.04 -6.05 -2.66
C ILE A 110 10.54 -6.35 -2.66
N GLN A 111 10.10 -7.32 -1.87
CA GLN A 111 8.68 -7.64 -1.73
C GLN A 111 7.87 -6.47 -1.15
N LEU A 112 8.40 -5.75 -0.16
CA LEU A 112 7.76 -4.56 0.39
C LEU A 112 7.57 -3.47 -0.68
N LEU A 113 8.62 -3.19 -1.47
CA LEU A 113 8.54 -2.23 -2.56
C LEU A 113 7.50 -2.63 -3.61
N TRP A 114 7.45 -3.91 -3.95
CA TRP A 114 6.45 -4.44 -4.87
C TRP A 114 5.03 -4.29 -4.33
N LEU A 115 4.81 -4.59 -3.05
CA LEU A 115 3.51 -4.40 -2.39
C LEU A 115 3.08 -2.93 -2.41
N ILE A 116 3.99 -2.00 -2.11
CA ILE A 116 3.70 -0.56 -2.15
C ILE A 116 3.32 -0.14 -3.58
N PHE A 117 4.04 -0.63 -4.59
CA PHE A 117 3.71 -0.36 -5.98
C PHE A 117 2.30 -0.82 -6.35
N ILE A 118 1.96 -2.09 -6.07
CA ILE A 118 0.69 -2.69 -6.50
C ILE A 118 -0.52 -2.25 -5.66
N PHE A 119 -0.31 -1.91 -4.39
CA PHE A 119 -1.41 -1.53 -3.48
C PHE A 119 -1.62 -0.03 -3.36
N ALA A 120 -0.54 0.76 -3.36
CA ALA A 120 -0.62 2.17 -3.10
C ALA A 120 -0.46 3.01 -4.38
N TRP A 121 0.60 2.81 -5.17
CA TRP A 121 0.82 3.66 -6.34
C TRP A 121 -0.07 3.28 -7.53
N TYR A 122 0.05 2.04 -8.00
CA TYR A 122 -0.58 1.60 -9.25
C TYR A 122 -2.09 1.87 -9.30
N PRO A 123 -2.89 1.49 -8.31
CA PRO A 123 -4.35 1.65 -8.39
C PRO A 123 -4.81 3.09 -8.15
N HIS A 124 -4.01 3.93 -7.52
CA HIS A 124 -4.35 5.31 -7.18
C HIS A 124 -3.82 6.35 -8.18
N HIS A 125 -2.78 5.99 -8.95
CA HIS A 125 -2.17 6.93 -9.90
C HIS A 125 -3.22 7.53 -10.89
N PRO A 126 -3.19 8.84 -11.13
CA PRO A 126 -2.27 9.90 -10.65
C PRO A 126 -2.60 10.50 -9.27
N ALA A 127 -3.45 9.92 -8.47
CA ALA A 127 -3.82 10.33 -7.11
C ALA A 127 -4.36 11.78 -6.97
N SER A 128 -4.90 12.33 -8.06
CA SER A 128 -5.37 13.72 -8.14
C SER A 128 -6.84 13.93 -7.73
N GLU A 129 -7.59 12.84 -7.59
CA GLU A 129 -9.02 12.86 -7.32
C GLU A 129 -9.34 12.26 -5.95
N THR A 130 -10.20 12.93 -5.19
CA THR A 130 -10.65 12.47 -3.87
C THR A 130 -12.10 11.95 -3.88
N SER A 131 -12.83 12.13 -4.98
CA SER A 131 -14.24 11.71 -5.06
C SER A 131 -14.36 10.19 -5.14
N ARG A 132 -15.35 9.65 -4.43
CA ARG A 132 -15.55 8.21 -4.18
C ARG A 132 -15.44 7.30 -5.42
N TYR A 133 -15.89 7.75 -6.58
CA TYR A 133 -15.88 6.97 -7.81
C TYR A 133 -14.66 7.23 -8.69
N ARG A 134 -13.80 8.22 -8.35
CA ARG A 134 -12.67 8.66 -9.18
C ARG A 134 -11.31 8.53 -8.51
N HIS A 135 -11.29 8.37 -7.19
CA HIS A 135 -10.03 8.32 -6.42
C HIS A 135 -9.17 7.07 -6.68
N THR A 136 -9.74 6.05 -7.31
CA THR A 136 -9.05 4.82 -7.73
C THR A 136 -9.51 4.41 -9.13
N ARG A 137 -8.91 3.35 -9.66
CA ARG A 137 -9.20 2.87 -11.01
C ARG A 137 -9.33 1.35 -11.11
N VAL A 138 -9.96 0.89 -12.18
CA VAL A 138 -9.82 -0.46 -12.72
C VAL A 138 -8.88 -0.38 -13.90
N ALA A 139 -7.66 -0.93 -13.77
CA ALA A 139 -6.64 -0.85 -14.82
C ALA A 139 -6.09 -2.25 -15.11
N VAL A 140 -6.50 -2.79 -16.27
CA VAL A 140 -6.19 -4.16 -16.67
C VAL A 140 -5.24 -4.16 -17.86
N PHE A 141 -4.12 -4.85 -17.73
CA PHE A 141 -3.19 -5.10 -18.82
C PHE A 141 -2.88 -6.60 -18.94
N ARG A 142 -2.23 -7.02 -20.01
CA ARG A 142 -1.89 -8.43 -20.21
C ARG A 142 -0.98 -8.92 -19.08
N GLY A 143 -1.45 -9.89 -18.32
CA GLY A 143 -0.74 -10.45 -17.15
C GLY A 143 -1.01 -9.75 -15.83
N SER A 144 -1.84 -8.69 -15.76
CA SER A 144 -2.14 -7.95 -14.53
C SER A 144 -2.65 -8.86 -13.40
N GLY A 145 -3.53 -9.81 -13.70
CA GLY A 145 -4.07 -10.74 -12.70
C GLY A 145 -3.00 -11.56 -11.97
N LEU A 146 -1.86 -11.86 -12.63
CA LEU A 146 -0.73 -12.54 -12.01
C LEU A 146 0.23 -11.54 -11.35
N LEU A 147 0.64 -10.49 -12.07
CA LEU A 147 1.65 -9.53 -11.61
C LEU A 147 1.17 -8.71 -10.42
N ILE A 148 -0.05 -8.22 -10.47
CA ILE A 148 -0.63 -7.37 -9.40
C ILE A 148 -1.73 -8.06 -8.61
N ARG A 149 -1.81 -9.40 -8.73
CA ARG A 149 -2.61 -10.26 -7.85
C ARG A 149 -4.10 -9.86 -7.77
N GLY A 150 -4.68 -9.34 -8.87
CA GLY A 150 -6.08 -8.91 -8.93
C GLY A 150 -6.35 -7.50 -8.38
N HIS A 151 -5.31 -6.73 -8.01
CA HIS A 151 -5.44 -5.31 -7.66
C HIS A 151 -5.68 -4.41 -8.88
N ASP A 152 -5.73 -4.98 -10.07
CA ASP A 152 -6.24 -4.36 -11.28
C ASP A 152 -7.73 -3.93 -11.16
N HIS A 153 -8.47 -4.48 -10.22
CA HIS A 153 -9.87 -4.12 -9.91
C HIS A 153 -10.00 -3.32 -8.59
N HIS A 154 -9.01 -2.52 -8.23
CA HIS A 154 -8.90 -1.86 -6.92
C HIS A 154 -10.03 -0.86 -6.64
N ALA A 155 -10.56 -0.18 -7.66
CA ALA A 155 -11.74 0.67 -7.49
C ALA A 155 -12.92 -0.10 -6.90
N MET A 156 -13.10 -1.36 -7.28
CA MET A 156 -14.16 -2.21 -6.72
C MET A 156 -13.90 -2.55 -5.25
N HIS A 157 -12.63 -2.67 -4.83
CA HIS A 157 -12.28 -2.85 -3.43
C HIS A 157 -12.65 -1.62 -2.58
N HIS A 158 -12.35 -0.42 -3.06
CA HIS A 158 -12.72 0.82 -2.37
C HIS A 158 -14.22 1.03 -2.29
N LEU A 159 -14.96 0.69 -3.36
CA LEU A 159 -16.41 0.83 -3.38
C LEU A 159 -17.12 -0.24 -2.55
N PHE A 160 -16.59 -1.46 -2.54
CA PHE A 160 -17.19 -2.65 -1.93
C PHE A 160 -16.18 -3.39 -1.02
N PRO A 161 -15.68 -2.76 0.06
CA PRO A 161 -14.57 -3.29 0.87
C PRO A 161 -14.88 -4.60 1.62
N ARG A 162 -16.14 -5.00 1.67
CA ARG A 162 -16.58 -6.28 2.26
C ARG A 162 -16.58 -7.43 1.28
N VAL A 163 -16.45 -7.15 -0.03
CA VAL A 163 -16.38 -8.20 -1.04
C VAL A 163 -14.97 -8.80 -1.05
N PRO A 164 -14.84 -10.13 -0.94
CA PRO A 164 -13.54 -10.78 -1.00
C PRO A 164 -12.81 -10.45 -2.31
N HIS A 165 -11.52 -10.19 -2.21
CA HIS A 165 -10.66 -9.78 -3.32
C HIS A 165 -10.83 -10.65 -4.58
N TYR A 166 -10.89 -11.98 -4.44
CA TYR A 166 -11.06 -12.91 -5.57
C TYR A 166 -12.43 -12.79 -6.28
N ARG A 167 -13.40 -12.08 -5.70
CA ARG A 167 -14.71 -11.80 -6.28
C ARG A 167 -14.78 -10.47 -7.02
N LEU A 168 -13.82 -9.58 -6.85
CA LEU A 168 -13.87 -8.22 -7.40
C LEU A 168 -13.95 -8.21 -8.93
N LYS A 169 -13.25 -9.13 -9.60
CA LYS A 169 -13.32 -9.27 -11.06
C LYS A 169 -14.71 -9.71 -11.54
N ALA A 170 -15.37 -10.61 -10.82
CA ALA A 170 -16.74 -11.03 -11.15
C ALA A 170 -17.72 -9.88 -10.94
N LEU A 171 -17.60 -9.16 -9.81
CA LEU A 171 -18.41 -7.99 -9.51
C LEU A 171 -18.23 -6.87 -10.56
N TRP A 172 -17.00 -6.66 -11.05
CA TRP A 172 -16.75 -5.72 -12.15
C TRP A 172 -17.48 -6.10 -13.43
N ARG A 173 -17.51 -7.40 -13.78
CA ARG A 173 -18.25 -7.87 -14.97
C ARG A 173 -19.74 -7.56 -14.90
N GLU A 174 -20.32 -7.59 -13.71
CA GLU A 174 -21.73 -7.32 -13.49
C GLU A 174 -22.05 -5.82 -13.47
N LEU A 175 -21.17 -5.00 -12.86
CA LEU A 175 -21.46 -3.60 -12.57
C LEU A 175 -20.67 -2.60 -13.41
N SER A 176 -19.78 -3.04 -14.31
CA SER A 176 -18.83 -2.16 -15.00
C SER A 176 -19.47 -0.99 -15.74
N ALA A 177 -20.57 -1.21 -16.46
CA ALA A 177 -21.28 -0.15 -17.18
C ALA A 177 -21.78 0.94 -16.22
N GLU A 178 -22.44 0.55 -15.13
CA GLU A 178 -22.92 1.48 -14.10
C GLU A 178 -21.75 2.23 -13.42
N MET A 179 -20.70 1.52 -13.06
CA MET A 179 -19.55 2.12 -12.37
C MET A 179 -18.82 3.14 -13.25
N VAL A 180 -18.65 2.85 -14.53
CA VAL A 180 -18.07 3.80 -15.49
C VAL A 180 -19.00 5.02 -15.67
N GLN A 181 -20.30 4.82 -15.75
CA GLN A 181 -21.28 5.92 -15.79
C GLN A 181 -21.20 6.81 -14.54
N ARG A 182 -20.91 6.24 -13.36
CA ARG A 182 -20.68 6.97 -12.10
C ARG A 182 -19.32 7.66 -12.02
N GLY A 183 -18.41 7.40 -12.97
CA GLY A 183 -17.12 8.04 -13.08
C GLY A 183 -15.92 7.18 -12.67
N VAL A 184 -16.10 5.88 -12.42
CA VAL A 184 -14.97 4.97 -12.21
C VAL A 184 -14.11 4.91 -13.47
N ARG A 185 -12.81 5.17 -13.32
CA ARG A 185 -11.85 5.05 -14.42
C ARG A 185 -11.62 3.59 -14.76
N ALA A 186 -11.87 3.22 -15.99
CA ALA A 186 -11.59 1.91 -16.56
C ALA A 186 -10.54 2.03 -17.66
N GLU A 187 -9.44 1.33 -17.54
CA GLU A 187 -8.26 1.50 -18.39
C GLU A 187 -7.74 0.17 -18.97
N GLY A 188 -7.11 0.25 -20.13
CA GLY A 188 -6.46 -0.86 -20.79
C GLY A 188 -7.47 -1.93 -21.26
N ASN A 189 -7.32 -3.16 -20.80
CA ASN A 189 -8.17 -4.30 -21.17
C ASN A 189 -9.38 -4.49 -20.22
N ALA A 190 -9.70 -3.50 -19.39
CA ALA A 190 -10.90 -3.53 -18.57
C ALA A 190 -12.18 -3.46 -19.44
N LEU A 191 -13.25 -4.09 -19.00
CA LEU A 191 -14.56 -3.89 -19.64
C LEU A 191 -14.95 -2.41 -19.54
N HIS A 192 -15.49 -1.87 -20.64
CA HIS A 192 -15.86 -0.46 -20.77
C HIS A 192 -14.71 0.52 -20.55
N ALA A 193 -13.47 0.09 -20.84
CA ALA A 193 -12.30 0.95 -20.77
C ALA A 193 -12.44 2.16 -21.71
N THR A 194 -12.05 3.33 -21.22
CA THR A 194 -12.10 4.60 -21.94
C THR A 194 -10.72 5.06 -22.46
N GLY A 195 -9.65 4.35 -22.12
CA GLY A 195 -8.30 4.67 -22.54
C GLY A 195 -7.26 3.64 -22.13
N PRO A 196 -5.98 3.84 -22.50
CA PRO A 196 -4.89 2.98 -22.09
C PRO A 196 -4.61 3.11 -20.58
N VAL A 197 -3.82 2.17 -20.04
CA VAL A 197 -3.31 2.28 -18.65
C VAL A 197 -2.36 3.47 -18.58
N ILE A 198 -2.58 4.36 -17.61
CA ILE A 198 -1.71 5.51 -17.32
C ILE A 198 -0.60 5.07 -16.33
N TRP A 199 0.66 5.39 -16.67
CA TRP A 199 1.86 5.07 -15.87
C TRP A 199 2.54 6.32 -15.33
#